data_d4ff6b395293102fc286a58de22176b6
#
_entry.id   d4ff6b395293102fc286a58de22176b6
#
_cell.length_a   1.000
_cell.length_b   1.000
_cell.length_c   1.000
_cell.angle_alpha   90.00
_cell.angle_beta   90.00
_cell.angle_gamma   90.00
#
_symmetry.space_group_name_H-M   'P 1'
#
loop_
_entity.id
_entity.type
_entity.pdbx_description
1 polymer ?
#
loop_
_entity_poly.entity_id
_entity_poly.type
_entity_poly.pdbx_seq_one_letter_code
_entity_poly.pdbx_strand_id
1 'polypeptide(L)'
;MKKTLVFLLSCFFTCTTLYADETPWDELNKSAKKHLINLINIDTSIPEPDELSAARYLYKELNKHQIDWDIFIPKKGRANLLARIKGTDPAAKPLLLISHLDTAPAAEGWTFPPFKATEQNGNIYGLGATDAKNYTAAYLSLFSWLKNQPEKPRRDIIFLATSGEESGSETGLAWLGGAHWDKIAPGYALNEGGGIIKNKDGVDIVFAEASTKMYMDIKVTAYGTGVHSSMPVNDNAVYVLSQALAKIADYNPPAQITPTAKTFFEAILPLQEEDGQTTINFLLSGSAQNQQSAAEIMALDPFFRSQLKNTVNPTLLSASSDTGSTSGEASAVLNVRLLPGTDPDEFFENLKNLFTENDDVSLEILERPQLPFPAPMDGTDELFASIKNTAEKLIPGAITVPGMTPASGDNEFLRKLGVITYGLGPDMDPLAENNTHKPDEFISETDLYNQLKFIAGVVFDFAYGKELLPLSQPRPETAPQASAAL
;
A
#
# COMPACT_ATOMS: atom_id res chain seq x y z
N MET A 1 80.58 35.88 23.30
CA MET A 1 79.91 35.03 22.30
C MET A 1 78.57 34.60 22.86
N LYS A 2 77.45 35.31 22.49
CA LYS A 2 76.10 34.95 22.88
C LYS A 2 75.44 34.17 21.76
N LYS A 3 75.06 32.95 22.03
CA LYS A 3 74.26 32.13 21.07
C LYS A 3 72.80 32.41 21.35
N THR A 4 72.13 33.03 20.36
CA THR A 4 70.67 33.23 20.34
C THR A 4 70.02 31.99 19.76
N LEU A 5 69.20 31.35 20.57
CA LEU A 5 68.38 30.19 20.18
C LEU A 5 67.05 30.69 19.65
N VAL A 6 66.76 30.50 18.34
CA VAL A 6 65.50 30.84 17.73
C VAL A 6 64.58 29.61 17.84
N PHE A 7 63.50 29.73 18.63
CA PHE A 7 62.43 28.74 18.69
C PHE A 7 61.42 29.01 17.53
N LEU A 8 61.40 28.13 16.53
CA LEU A 8 60.35 28.11 15.54
C LEU A 8 59.14 27.38 16.13
N LEU A 9 58.10 28.14 16.44
CA LEU A 9 56.79 27.63 16.86
C LEU A 9 56.04 27.22 15.60
N SER A 10 56.02 25.92 15.29
CA SER A 10 55.25 25.32 14.22
C SER A 10 53.81 25.18 14.69
N CYS A 11 52.92 26.11 14.30
CA CYS A 11 51.47 25.97 14.48
C CYS A 11 50.96 24.94 13.47
N PHE A 12 50.77 23.72 13.93
CA PHE A 12 49.92 22.75 13.27
C PHE A 12 48.49 23.19 13.43
N PHE A 13 47.91 23.86 12.42
CA PHE A 13 46.48 23.96 12.25
C PHE A 13 45.96 22.57 11.86
N THR A 14 45.56 21.77 12.84
CA THR A 14 44.68 20.64 12.58
C THR A 14 43.34 21.19 12.20
N CYS A 15 43.08 21.24 10.88
CA CYS A 15 41.77 21.44 10.37
C CYS A 15 40.93 20.20 10.71
N THR A 16 40.36 20.17 11.90
CA THR A 16 39.29 19.26 12.23
C THR A 16 38.09 19.68 11.39
N THR A 17 37.90 19.02 10.26
CA THR A 17 36.64 19.00 9.58
C THR A 17 35.64 18.35 10.53
N LEU A 18 34.90 19.19 11.26
CA LEU A 18 33.66 18.81 11.91
C LEU A 18 32.66 18.44 10.80
N TYR A 19 32.68 17.18 10.37
CA TYR A 19 31.56 16.57 9.71
C TYR A 19 30.64 16.02 10.80
N ALA A 20 29.88 16.89 11.40
CA ALA A 20 28.68 16.52 12.10
C ALA A 20 27.52 16.83 11.14
N ASP A 21 27.33 16.02 10.12
CA ASP A 21 26.07 15.94 9.41
C ASP A 21 25.18 14.90 10.10
N GLU A 22 24.69 15.27 11.29
CA GLU A 22 23.50 14.63 11.84
C GLU A 22 22.36 15.00 10.89
N THR A 23 21.73 13.99 10.28
CA THR A 23 20.50 14.21 9.48
C THR A 23 19.52 14.97 10.37
N PRO A 24 18.98 16.11 9.96
CA PRO A 24 18.11 16.94 10.80
C PRO A 24 16.71 16.33 10.90
N TRP A 25 16.62 15.14 11.51
CA TRP A 25 15.38 14.37 11.62
C TRP A 25 14.25 15.16 12.27
N ASP A 26 14.54 15.93 13.30
CA ASP A 26 13.54 16.75 13.97
C ASP A 26 12.97 17.83 13.03
N GLU A 27 13.80 18.42 12.18
CA GLU A 27 13.36 19.41 11.21
C GLU A 27 12.56 18.76 10.09
N LEU A 28 13.00 17.61 9.59
CA LEU A 28 12.30 16.84 8.57
C LEU A 28 10.92 16.37 9.05
N ASN A 29 10.85 15.87 10.29
CA ASN A 29 9.59 15.43 10.88
C ASN A 29 8.63 16.61 11.10
N LYS A 30 9.11 17.74 11.63
CA LYS A 30 8.30 18.98 11.75
C LYS A 30 7.81 19.45 10.40
N SER A 31 8.65 19.33 9.36
CA SER A 31 8.27 19.69 7.98
C SER A 31 7.19 18.76 7.45
N ALA A 32 7.35 17.43 7.57
CA ALA A 32 6.37 16.44 7.14
C ALA A 32 5.03 16.61 7.87
N LYS A 33 5.07 16.75 9.20
CA LYS A 33 3.88 17.05 10.01
C LYS A 33 3.14 18.29 9.52
N LYS A 34 3.86 19.39 9.30
CA LYS A 34 3.30 20.63 8.77
C LYS A 34 2.66 20.42 7.39
N HIS A 35 3.31 19.66 6.51
CA HIS A 35 2.79 19.39 5.18
C HIS A 35 1.52 18.53 5.26
N LEU A 36 1.51 17.50 6.11
CA LEU A 36 0.34 16.65 6.33
C LEU A 36 -0.87 17.48 6.82
N ILE A 37 -0.67 18.32 7.85
CA ILE A 37 -1.73 19.21 8.37
C ILE A 37 -2.30 20.09 7.26
N ASN A 38 -1.44 20.68 6.41
CA ASN A 38 -1.90 21.54 5.33
C ASN A 38 -2.64 20.75 4.23
N LEU A 39 -2.22 19.54 3.92
CA LEU A 39 -2.86 18.67 2.93
C LEU A 39 -4.22 18.17 3.42
N ILE A 40 -4.34 17.76 4.68
CA ILE A 40 -5.64 17.39 5.29
C ILE A 40 -6.64 18.55 5.21
N ASN A 41 -6.18 19.79 5.39
CA ASN A 41 -7.04 20.98 5.33
C ASN A 41 -7.51 21.35 3.92
N ILE A 42 -7.13 20.58 2.90
CA ILE A 42 -7.63 20.70 1.53
C ILE A 42 -8.55 19.52 1.27
N ASP A 43 -9.82 19.78 1.01
CA ASP A 43 -10.79 18.76 0.64
C ASP A 43 -10.50 18.23 -0.76
N THR A 44 -10.11 16.98 -0.83
CA THR A 44 -9.82 16.23 -2.06
C THR A 44 -10.60 14.93 -2.12
N SER A 45 -11.74 14.86 -1.39
CA SER A 45 -12.55 13.66 -1.31
C SER A 45 -13.41 13.45 -2.57
N ILE A 46 -13.53 12.19 -2.99
CA ILE A 46 -14.48 11.83 -4.05
C ILE A 46 -15.92 12.03 -3.54
N PRO A 47 -16.93 12.33 -4.41
CA PRO A 47 -16.88 12.29 -5.88
C PRO A 47 -16.37 13.57 -6.56
N GLU A 48 -16.11 14.66 -5.85
CA GLU A 48 -15.71 15.95 -6.44
C GLU A 48 -14.37 16.46 -5.89
N PRO A 49 -13.28 15.68 -6.02
CA PRO A 49 -12.00 16.02 -5.43
C PRO A 49 -11.35 17.24 -6.10
N ASP A 50 -10.71 18.12 -5.29
CA ASP A 50 -9.93 19.26 -5.76
C ASP A 50 -8.42 19.04 -5.58
N GLU A 51 -7.86 18.03 -6.28
CA GLU A 51 -6.42 17.76 -6.22
C GLU A 51 -5.61 18.93 -6.83
N LEU A 52 -6.23 19.76 -7.68
CA LEU A 52 -5.56 20.94 -8.21
C LEU A 52 -5.15 21.91 -7.09
N SER A 53 -5.97 22.05 -6.04
CA SER A 53 -5.62 22.86 -4.87
C SER A 53 -4.50 22.24 -4.06
N ALA A 54 -4.49 20.90 -3.89
CA ALA A 54 -3.38 20.19 -3.26
C ALA A 54 -2.08 20.34 -4.09
N ALA A 55 -2.14 20.12 -5.41
CA ALA A 55 -0.99 20.33 -6.29
C ALA A 55 -0.47 21.77 -6.25
N ARG A 56 -1.36 22.77 -6.13
CA ARG A 56 -0.97 24.20 -5.94
C ARG A 56 -0.22 24.41 -4.63
N TYR A 57 -0.61 23.73 -3.57
CA TYR A 57 0.15 23.77 -2.32
C TYR A 57 1.55 23.19 -2.54
N LEU A 58 1.67 22.01 -3.16
CA LEU A 58 2.94 21.33 -3.39
C LEU A 58 3.91 22.17 -4.22
N TYR A 59 3.49 22.70 -5.38
CA TYR A 59 4.42 23.48 -6.21
C TYR A 59 4.89 24.78 -5.52
N LYS A 60 4.06 25.38 -4.66
CA LYS A 60 4.49 26.56 -3.88
C LYS A 60 5.61 26.19 -2.90
N GLU A 61 5.51 25.03 -2.26
CA GLU A 61 6.58 24.54 -1.37
C GLU A 61 7.83 24.17 -2.16
N LEU A 62 7.71 23.45 -3.28
CA LEU A 62 8.84 23.09 -4.15
C LEU A 62 9.58 24.34 -4.68
N ASN A 63 8.86 25.40 -5.05
CA ASN A 63 9.46 26.69 -5.49
C ASN A 63 10.33 27.32 -4.40
N LYS A 64 9.98 27.22 -3.12
CA LYS A 64 10.81 27.74 -2.02
C LYS A 64 12.21 27.11 -1.98
N HIS A 65 12.31 25.86 -2.43
CA HIS A 65 13.53 25.08 -2.48
C HIS A 65 14.16 25.03 -3.88
N GLN A 66 13.62 25.78 -4.86
CA GLN A 66 14.10 25.82 -6.26
C GLN A 66 14.17 24.42 -6.89
N ILE A 67 13.12 23.61 -6.63
CA ILE A 67 12.95 22.28 -7.23
C ILE A 67 12.07 22.43 -8.46
N ASP A 68 12.53 21.89 -9.60
CA ASP A 68 11.78 21.89 -10.85
C ASP A 68 10.57 20.95 -10.74
N TRP A 69 9.45 21.37 -11.30
CA TRP A 69 8.21 20.60 -11.30
C TRP A 69 7.43 20.77 -12.61
N ASP A 70 6.64 19.78 -12.94
CA ASP A 70 5.60 19.78 -13.97
C ASP A 70 4.23 19.51 -13.33
N ILE A 71 3.17 20.11 -13.88
CA ILE A 71 1.80 19.83 -13.48
C ILE A 71 0.98 19.39 -14.69
N PHE A 72 0.22 18.32 -14.53
CA PHE A 72 -0.63 17.72 -15.56
C PHE A 72 -2.09 17.81 -15.11
N ILE A 73 -2.94 18.43 -15.93
CA ILE A 73 -4.36 18.68 -15.62
C ILE A 73 -5.24 17.89 -16.62
N PRO A 74 -5.63 16.65 -16.30
CA PRO A 74 -6.44 15.82 -17.18
C PRO A 74 -7.85 16.37 -17.38
N LYS A 75 -8.43 16.98 -16.36
CA LYS A 75 -9.71 17.68 -16.38
C LYS A 75 -9.79 18.72 -15.25
N LYS A 76 -10.84 19.55 -15.30
CA LYS A 76 -11.05 20.63 -14.31
C LYS A 76 -11.05 20.05 -12.86
N GLY A 77 -10.28 20.68 -11.96
CA GLY A 77 -10.16 20.29 -10.55
C GLY A 77 -9.17 19.14 -10.29
N ARG A 78 -8.86 18.33 -11.31
CA ARG A 78 -7.95 17.17 -11.19
C ARG A 78 -6.55 17.57 -11.64
N ALA A 79 -5.53 17.18 -10.87
CA ALA A 79 -4.15 17.50 -11.21
C ALA A 79 -3.17 16.48 -10.65
N ASN A 80 -2.12 16.21 -11.45
CA ASN A 80 -0.96 15.43 -11.05
C ASN A 80 0.25 16.36 -11.03
N LEU A 81 1.12 16.23 -10.03
CA LEU A 81 2.33 17.02 -9.90
C LEU A 81 3.55 16.11 -9.92
N LEU A 82 4.52 16.43 -10.77
CA LEU A 82 5.81 15.75 -10.86
C LEU A 82 6.92 16.70 -10.46
N ALA A 83 7.83 16.25 -9.58
CA ALA A 83 9.09 16.93 -9.30
C ALA A 83 10.25 15.97 -9.53
N ARG A 84 11.44 16.49 -9.88
CA ARG A 84 12.61 15.65 -10.21
C ARG A 84 13.90 16.23 -9.66
N ILE A 85 14.68 15.36 -9.02
CA ILE A 85 16.08 15.59 -8.67
C ILE A 85 16.94 14.77 -9.62
N LYS A 86 17.79 15.45 -10.40
CA LYS A 86 18.63 14.80 -11.40
C LYS A 86 19.80 14.06 -10.78
N GLY A 87 19.98 12.81 -11.22
CA GLY A 87 21.12 11.97 -10.89
C GLY A 87 22.35 12.28 -11.75
N THR A 88 23.45 11.64 -11.38
CA THR A 88 24.76 11.79 -12.07
C THR A 88 24.99 10.73 -13.14
N ASP A 89 24.28 9.60 -13.09
CA ASP A 89 24.40 8.49 -14.05
C ASP A 89 23.13 8.39 -14.91
N PRO A 90 23.17 8.85 -16.17
CA PRO A 90 22.01 8.81 -17.05
C PRO A 90 21.60 7.39 -17.49
N ALA A 91 22.48 6.37 -17.26
CA ALA A 91 22.15 4.97 -17.54
C ALA A 91 21.39 4.30 -16.37
N ALA A 92 21.45 4.88 -15.17
CA ALA A 92 20.75 4.38 -14.02
C ALA A 92 19.25 4.72 -14.13
N LYS A 93 18.39 3.68 -14.10
CA LYS A 93 16.94 3.87 -14.16
C LYS A 93 16.43 4.69 -12.97
N PRO A 94 15.50 5.65 -13.17
CA PRO A 94 15.00 6.50 -12.11
C PRO A 94 14.25 5.73 -11.01
N LEU A 95 14.30 6.27 -9.79
CA LEU A 95 13.42 5.88 -8.66
C LEU A 95 12.24 6.85 -8.58
N LEU A 96 11.04 6.32 -8.58
CA LEU A 96 9.79 7.04 -8.38
C LEU A 96 9.33 6.92 -6.93
N LEU A 97 9.02 8.03 -6.29
CA LEU A 97 8.25 8.12 -5.07
C LEU A 97 6.86 8.63 -5.47
N ILE A 98 5.84 7.79 -5.32
CA ILE A 98 4.48 8.11 -5.76
C ILE A 98 3.52 8.07 -4.59
N SER A 99 2.54 8.97 -4.59
CA SER A 99 1.41 9.00 -3.66
C SER A 99 0.22 9.69 -4.31
N HIS A 100 -1.01 9.32 -3.93
CA HIS A 100 -2.19 10.01 -4.43
C HIS A 100 -2.60 11.20 -3.56
N LEU A 101 -3.38 12.10 -4.14
CA LEU A 101 -3.86 13.35 -3.51
C LEU A 101 -5.34 13.27 -3.12
N ASP A 102 -6.13 12.48 -3.84
CA ASP A 102 -7.53 12.28 -3.53
C ASP A 102 -7.70 11.40 -2.29
N THR A 103 -8.89 11.38 -1.76
CA THR A 103 -9.27 10.57 -0.61
C THR A 103 -10.65 9.96 -0.85
N ALA A 104 -10.94 8.86 -0.15
CA ALA A 104 -12.27 8.27 -0.07
C ALA A 104 -13.32 9.32 0.37
N PRO A 105 -14.63 9.05 0.19
CA PRO A 105 -15.68 9.92 0.70
C PRO A 105 -15.63 10.02 2.22
N ALA A 106 -15.86 11.22 2.75
CA ALA A 106 -16.00 11.36 4.20
C ALA A 106 -17.27 10.63 4.68
N ALA A 107 -17.11 9.54 5.41
CA ALA A 107 -18.21 8.82 6.04
C ALA A 107 -18.91 9.69 7.12
N GLU A 108 -20.12 9.32 7.51
CA GLU A 108 -20.79 9.96 8.66
C GLU A 108 -20.19 9.50 9.99
N GLY A 109 -20.32 10.32 11.03
CA GLY A 109 -19.94 9.93 12.40
C GLY A 109 -18.57 10.40 12.86
N TRP A 110 -17.92 11.33 12.15
CA TRP A 110 -16.66 11.93 12.59
C TRP A 110 -16.81 12.70 13.90
N THR A 111 -15.92 12.44 14.86
CA THR A 111 -15.75 13.23 16.09
C THR A 111 -14.95 14.51 15.79
N PHE A 112 -13.92 14.40 14.95
CA PHE A 112 -13.09 15.50 14.48
C PHE A 112 -13.50 15.89 13.05
N PRO A 113 -13.47 17.19 12.66
CA PRO A 113 -13.78 17.57 11.28
C PRO A 113 -12.83 16.92 10.27
N PRO A 114 -13.32 16.16 9.24
CA PRO A 114 -12.46 15.39 8.33
C PRO A 114 -11.48 16.23 7.53
N PHE A 115 -11.84 17.47 7.19
CA PHE A 115 -11.01 18.40 6.40
C PHE A 115 -10.36 19.51 7.24
N LYS A 116 -10.16 19.21 8.52
CA LYS A 116 -9.44 20.10 9.44
C LYS A 116 -8.58 19.26 10.37
N ALA A 117 -7.29 19.18 10.06
CA ALA A 117 -6.36 18.43 10.86
C ALA A 117 -6.47 18.78 12.35
N THR A 118 -6.67 17.76 13.18
CA THR A 118 -6.78 17.89 14.64
C THR A 118 -5.67 17.09 15.30
N GLU A 119 -4.83 17.78 16.07
CA GLU A 119 -3.76 17.16 16.83
C GLU A 119 -4.26 16.83 18.24
N GLN A 120 -4.24 15.56 18.62
CA GLN A 120 -4.61 15.13 19.97
C GLN A 120 -3.88 13.85 20.38
N ASN A 121 -3.32 13.84 21.58
CA ASN A 121 -2.65 12.66 22.17
C ASN A 121 -1.54 12.05 21.31
N GLY A 122 -0.78 12.87 20.57
CA GLY A 122 0.27 12.41 19.67
C GLY A 122 -0.22 11.88 18.32
N ASN A 123 -1.53 11.99 18.04
CA ASN A 123 -2.14 11.63 16.76
C ASN A 123 -2.56 12.87 15.98
N ILE A 124 -2.57 12.75 14.66
CA ILE A 124 -3.05 13.75 13.69
C ILE A 124 -4.28 13.15 13.01
N TYR A 125 -5.46 13.67 13.34
CA TYR A 125 -6.74 13.22 12.80
C TYR A 125 -7.13 14.03 11.58
N GLY A 126 -7.69 13.36 10.58
CA GLY A 126 -8.27 13.94 9.38
C GLY A 126 -8.27 12.97 8.21
N LEU A 127 -9.14 13.18 7.25
CA LEU A 127 -9.28 12.31 6.08
C LEU A 127 -8.03 12.39 5.20
N GLY A 128 -7.45 11.24 4.85
CA GLY A 128 -6.18 11.12 4.15
C GLY A 128 -4.95 11.15 5.07
N ALA A 129 -5.14 11.09 6.40
CA ALA A 129 -4.02 11.09 7.34
C ALA A 129 -3.09 9.88 7.16
N THR A 130 -3.63 8.73 6.74
CA THR A 130 -2.90 7.50 6.41
C THR A 130 -2.99 7.11 4.95
N ASP A 131 -4.03 7.58 4.23
CA ASP A 131 -4.35 7.17 2.87
C ASP A 131 -4.66 8.37 1.96
N ALA A 132 -3.68 8.96 1.21
CA ALA A 132 -2.23 8.74 1.33
C ALA A 132 -1.48 10.09 1.44
N LYS A 133 -2.09 11.12 2.12
CA LYS A 133 -1.48 12.47 2.28
C LYS A 133 -0.24 12.44 3.17
N ASN A 134 -0.09 11.45 4.06
CA ASN A 134 1.13 11.21 4.85
C ASN A 134 2.34 10.93 3.95
N TYR A 135 2.18 10.11 2.90
CA TYR A 135 3.25 9.84 1.92
C TYR A 135 3.60 11.10 1.14
N THR A 136 2.58 11.83 0.65
CA THR A 136 2.78 13.11 -0.03
C THR A 136 3.57 14.10 0.85
N ALA A 137 3.23 14.20 2.12
CA ALA A 137 3.90 15.07 3.10
C ALA A 137 5.35 14.63 3.38
N ALA A 138 5.57 13.33 3.55
CA ALA A 138 6.89 12.74 3.76
C ALA A 138 7.78 12.96 2.52
N TYR A 139 7.27 12.69 1.32
CA TYR A 139 8.03 12.86 0.07
C TYR A 139 8.37 14.33 -0.20
N LEU A 140 7.44 15.26 0.02
CA LEU A 140 7.71 16.69 -0.13
C LEU A 140 8.80 17.17 0.83
N SER A 141 8.76 16.72 2.09
CA SER A 141 9.77 17.04 3.08
C SER A 141 11.14 16.45 2.70
N LEU A 142 11.17 15.18 2.30
CA LEU A 142 12.38 14.50 1.84
C LEU A 142 12.98 15.18 0.61
N PHE A 143 12.17 15.56 -0.40
CA PHE A 143 12.63 16.25 -1.60
C PHE A 143 13.27 17.60 -1.28
N SER A 144 12.68 18.35 -0.36
CA SER A 144 13.22 19.63 0.09
C SER A 144 14.60 19.48 0.72
N TRP A 145 14.80 18.40 1.48
CA TRP A 145 16.08 18.10 2.11
C TRP A 145 17.10 17.54 1.11
N LEU A 146 16.70 16.59 0.22
CA LEU A 146 17.55 16.00 -0.81
C LEU A 146 18.13 17.05 -1.77
N LYS A 147 17.34 18.08 -2.12
CA LYS A 147 17.78 19.19 -3.00
C LYS A 147 19.00 19.93 -2.45
N ASN A 148 19.08 20.03 -1.12
CA ASN A 148 20.14 20.75 -0.42
C ASN A 148 21.36 19.88 -0.07
N GLN A 149 21.35 18.58 -0.45
CA GLN A 149 22.49 17.71 -0.20
C GLN A 149 23.67 18.12 -1.07
N PRO A 150 24.90 18.12 -0.53
CA PRO A 150 26.14 18.48 -1.27
C PRO A 150 26.41 17.47 -2.39
N GLU A 151 26.02 16.22 -2.19
CA GLU A 151 26.16 15.16 -3.19
C GLU A 151 24.85 14.93 -3.93
N LYS A 152 24.96 14.65 -5.23
CA LYS A 152 23.81 14.27 -6.05
C LYS A 152 23.59 12.76 -6.01
N PRO A 153 22.34 12.29 -6.15
CA PRO A 153 22.07 10.87 -6.29
C PRO A 153 22.73 10.31 -7.56
N ARG A 154 22.97 9.02 -7.58
CA ARG A 154 23.43 8.32 -8.79
C ARG A 154 22.34 8.31 -9.86
N ARG A 155 21.09 7.99 -9.47
CA ARG A 155 19.90 7.93 -10.35
C ARG A 155 18.98 9.12 -10.15
N ASP A 156 18.19 9.46 -11.15
CA ASP A 156 17.11 10.44 -10.97
C ASP A 156 16.16 9.97 -9.87
N ILE A 157 15.70 10.89 -9.02
CA ILE A 157 14.63 10.66 -8.07
C ILE A 157 13.44 11.50 -8.51
N ILE A 158 12.28 10.87 -8.66
CA ILE A 158 11.05 11.50 -9.09
C ILE A 158 10.07 11.45 -7.93
N PHE A 159 9.43 12.57 -7.61
CA PHE A 159 8.24 12.63 -6.78
C PHE A 159 7.04 12.87 -7.67
N LEU A 160 6.03 12.03 -7.59
CA LEU A 160 4.79 12.12 -8.33
C LEU A 160 3.61 12.07 -7.35
N ALA A 161 2.86 13.16 -7.30
CA ALA A 161 1.60 13.22 -6.57
C ALA A 161 0.46 13.11 -7.58
N THR A 162 -0.34 12.05 -7.51
CA THR A 162 -1.37 11.69 -8.49
C THR A 162 -2.77 12.08 -8.06
N SER A 163 -3.69 12.11 -9.00
CA SER A 163 -5.13 12.27 -8.79
C SER A 163 -5.85 10.96 -9.08
N GLY A 164 -6.99 10.71 -8.41
CA GLY A 164 -7.96 9.71 -8.82
C GLY A 164 -7.61 8.27 -8.54
N GLU A 165 -6.74 7.97 -7.60
CA GLU A 165 -6.44 6.61 -7.19
C GLU A 165 -7.70 5.93 -6.64
N GLU A 166 -8.39 6.57 -5.72
CA GLU A 166 -9.63 6.15 -5.06
C GLU A 166 -10.83 5.96 -6.03
N SER A 167 -10.64 6.33 -7.28
CA SER A 167 -11.64 6.21 -8.35
C SER A 167 -11.10 5.54 -9.62
N GLY A 168 -10.09 4.68 -9.50
CA GLY A 168 -9.55 3.85 -10.58
C GLY A 168 -8.50 4.49 -11.46
N SER A 169 -7.84 5.56 -10.98
CA SER A 169 -6.67 6.22 -11.61
C SER A 169 -6.88 6.79 -13.02
N GLU A 170 -8.13 6.91 -13.50
CA GLU A 170 -8.44 7.44 -14.85
C GLU A 170 -7.94 8.88 -15.08
N THR A 171 -7.73 9.64 -14.01
CA THR A 171 -7.16 11.00 -14.07
C THR A 171 -5.74 11.04 -13.51
N GLY A 172 -5.26 9.97 -12.93
CA GLY A 172 -3.97 9.78 -12.30
C GLY A 172 -3.00 8.95 -13.12
N LEU A 173 -2.49 7.90 -12.51
CA LEU A 173 -1.41 7.10 -13.07
C LEU A 173 -1.80 6.37 -14.36
N ALA A 174 -3.05 5.90 -14.49
CA ALA A 174 -3.50 5.26 -15.72
C ALA A 174 -3.49 6.24 -16.90
N TRP A 175 -3.95 7.48 -16.69
CA TRP A 175 -3.89 8.54 -17.70
C TRP A 175 -2.45 8.97 -18.01
N LEU A 176 -1.62 9.16 -16.98
CA LEU A 176 -0.21 9.54 -17.15
C LEU A 176 0.58 8.46 -17.91
N GLY A 177 0.30 7.19 -17.65
CA GLY A 177 0.91 6.06 -18.36
C GLY A 177 0.62 6.05 -19.86
N GLY A 178 -0.56 6.52 -20.28
CA GLY A 178 -0.94 6.66 -21.67
C GLY A 178 -0.46 7.95 -22.34
N ALA A 179 -0.47 9.07 -21.62
CA ALA A 179 -0.31 10.40 -22.20
C ALA A 179 1.07 11.05 -21.95
N HIS A 180 1.73 10.71 -20.84
CA HIS A 180 2.95 11.39 -20.36
C HIS A 180 4.01 10.44 -19.79
N TRP A 181 3.98 9.17 -20.18
CA TRP A 181 4.94 8.18 -19.69
C TRP A 181 6.39 8.57 -19.94
N ASP A 182 6.67 9.22 -21.07
CA ASP A 182 8.00 9.75 -21.42
C ASP A 182 8.58 10.72 -20.38
N LYS A 183 7.73 11.40 -19.63
CA LYS A 183 8.12 12.32 -18.55
C LYS A 183 8.45 11.59 -17.25
N ILE A 184 7.85 10.44 -17.02
CA ILE A 184 7.96 9.67 -15.76
C ILE A 184 8.93 8.53 -15.94
N ALA A 185 8.62 7.56 -16.80
CA ALA A 185 9.39 6.36 -17.19
C ALA A 185 10.38 5.85 -16.13
N PRO A 186 9.94 5.51 -14.90
CA PRO A 186 10.83 5.03 -13.85
C PRO A 186 11.22 3.58 -14.12
N GLY A 187 12.33 3.12 -13.50
CA GLY A 187 12.65 1.70 -13.46
C GLY A 187 12.20 1.05 -12.17
N TYR A 188 12.05 1.87 -11.12
CA TYR A 188 11.74 1.47 -9.75
C TYR A 188 10.76 2.44 -9.13
N ALA A 189 9.92 1.95 -8.23
CA ALA A 189 8.97 2.79 -7.51
C ALA A 189 8.77 2.35 -6.06
N LEU A 190 8.58 3.34 -5.20
CA LEU A 190 8.06 3.20 -3.85
C LEU A 190 6.72 3.91 -3.77
N ASN A 191 5.72 3.24 -3.24
CA ASN A 191 4.37 3.73 -3.04
C ASN A 191 3.87 3.31 -1.66
N GLU A 192 2.62 3.58 -1.40
CA GLU A 192 1.87 3.05 -0.25
C GLU A 192 1.69 1.53 -0.35
N GLY A 193 1.28 0.94 0.76
CA GLY A 193 1.10 -0.50 0.94
C GLY A 193 2.16 -1.09 1.86
N GLY A 194 2.00 -2.35 2.25
CA GLY A 194 2.90 -2.97 3.22
C GLY A 194 2.82 -2.35 4.62
N GLY A 195 3.87 -2.53 5.39
CA GLY A 195 3.97 -1.99 6.75
C GLY A 195 4.96 -2.73 7.63
N ILE A 196 5.09 -2.31 8.89
CA ILE A 196 5.90 -2.99 9.89
C ILE A 196 4.96 -3.61 10.91
N ILE A 197 4.98 -4.93 11.00
CA ILE A 197 4.09 -5.73 11.83
C ILE A 197 4.90 -6.40 12.93
N LYS A 198 4.44 -6.36 14.14
CA LYS A 198 5.08 -7.08 15.25
C LYS A 198 4.40 -8.44 15.44
N ASN A 199 5.18 -9.54 15.36
CA ASN A 199 4.64 -10.86 15.63
C ASN A 199 4.39 -11.08 17.15
N LYS A 200 3.80 -12.21 17.53
CA LYS A 200 3.51 -12.57 18.92
C LYS A 200 4.74 -12.62 19.85
N ASP A 201 5.92 -12.87 19.30
CA ASP A 201 7.18 -12.95 20.03
C ASP A 201 7.93 -11.60 20.08
N GLY A 202 7.31 -10.54 19.56
CA GLY A 202 7.83 -9.19 19.53
C GLY A 202 8.86 -8.94 18.42
N VAL A 203 9.01 -9.85 17.45
CA VAL A 203 9.86 -9.66 16.27
C VAL A 203 9.16 -8.76 15.27
N ASP A 204 9.82 -7.71 14.83
CA ASP A 204 9.32 -6.83 13.78
C ASP A 204 9.45 -7.51 12.41
N ILE A 205 8.37 -7.53 11.66
CA ILE A 205 8.30 -8.00 10.28
C ILE A 205 8.06 -6.80 9.37
N VAL A 206 9.04 -6.45 8.56
CA VAL A 206 8.89 -5.43 7.51
C VAL A 206 8.26 -6.09 6.30
N PHE A 207 6.96 -5.87 6.13
CA PHE A 207 6.16 -6.36 5.03
C PHE A 207 6.21 -5.35 3.88
N ALA A 208 7.03 -5.61 2.86
CA ALA A 208 7.04 -4.82 1.64
C ALA A 208 5.99 -5.37 0.67
N GLU A 209 5.02 -4.56 0.31
CA GLU A 209 4.02 -4.96 -0.67
C GLU A 209 4.69 -5.16 -2.04
N ALA A 210 4.67 -6.39 -2.53
CA ALA A 210 5.37 -6.85 -3.73
C ALA A 210 4.40 -7.35 -4.80
N SER A 211 3.14 -7.51 -4.44
CA SER A 211 2.08 -8.01 -5.31
C SER A 211 0.72 -7.59 -4.78
N THR A 212 -0.26 -7.50 -5.67
CA THR A 212 -1.67 -7.24 -5.34
C THR A 212 -2.55 -8.33 -5.90
N LYS A 213 -3.69 -8.58 -5.27
CA LYS A 213 -4.76 -9.38 -5.87
C LYS A 213 -5.52 -8.52 -6.87
N MET A 214 -6.05 -9.18 -7.87
CA MET A 214 -6.84 -8.51 -8.90
C MET A 214 -8.30 -8.47 -8.51
N TYR A 215 -8.92 -7.34 -8.74
CA TYR A 215 -10.32 -7.07 -8.47
C TYR A 215 -11.23 -7.54 -9.61
N MET A 216 -12.36 -8.14 -9.25
CA MET A 216 -13.43 -8.51 -10.17
C MET A 216 -14.76 -8.48 -9.43
N ASP A 217 -15.81 -7.91 -10.02
CA ASP A 217 -17.16 -7.98 -9.48
C ASP A 217 -18.05 -8.88 -10.33
N ILE A 218 -18.79 -9.75 -9.66
CA ILE A 218 -19.74 -10.67 -10.30
C ILE A 218 -21.12 -10.48 -9.66
N LYS A 219 -22.13 -10.18 -10.47
CA LYS A 219 -23.53 -10.19 -10.04
C LYS A 219 -24.08 -11.60 -10.13
N VAL A 220 -24.68 -12.08 -9.05
CA VAL A 220 -25.52 -13.28 -9.02
C VAL A 220 -26.96 -12.82 -8.96
N THR A 221 -27.76 -13.25 -9.91
CA THR A 221 -29.20 -12.94 -9.97
C THR A 221 -29.99 -14.24 -9.86
N ALA A 222 -30.92 -14.29 -8.93
CA ALA A 222 -31.89 -15.37 -8.76
C ALA A 222 -33.27 -14.90 -9.21
N TYR A 223 -33.95 -15.74 -9.93
CA TYR A 223 -35.29 -15.52 -10.45
C TYR A 223 -36.31 -16.38 -9.71
N GLY A 224 -37.54 -15.90 -9.63
CA GLY A 224 -38.63 -16.62 -9.00
C GLY A 224 -40.00 -15.97 -9.29
N THR A 225 -41.03 -16.50 -8.69
CA THR A 225 -42.39 -15.98 -8.86
C THR A 225 -42.67 -14.85 -7.87
N GLY A 226 -42.98 -13.65 -8.40
CA GLY A 226 -43.47 -12.52 -7.61
C GLY A 226 -44.96 -12.68 -7.28
N VAL A 227 -45.31 -12.74 -5.97
CA VAL A 227 -46.70 -12.90 -5.52
C VAL A 227 -46.96 -12.04 -4.30
N HIS A 228 -48.23 -11.89 -3.92
CA HIS A 228 -48.61 -11.26 -2.67
C HIS A 228 -48.03 -12.06 -1.47
N SER A 229 -47.48 -11.38 -0.48
CA SER A 229 -46.76 -12.00 0.64
C SER A 229 -47.56 -13.04 1.45
N SER A 230 -48.90 -12.97 1.43
CA SER A 230 -49.76 -13.97 2.07
C SER A 230 -49.91 -15.28 1.29
N MET A 231 -49.37 -15.36 0.07
CA MET A 231 -49.44 -16.56 -0.79
C MET A 231 -48.02 -17.07 -1.07
N PRO A 232 -47.36 -17.75 -0.12
CA PRO A 232 -45.98 -18.18 -0.27
C PRO A 232 -45.84 -19.19 -1.40
N VAL A 233 -44.77 -19.05 -2.20
CA VAL A 233 -44.37 -19.96 -3.27
C VAL A 233 -43.01 -20.55 -2.97
N ASN A 234 -42.71 -21.75 -3.49
CA ASN A 234 -41.44 -22.43 -3.24
C ASN A 234 -40.27 -21.83 -4.03
N ASP A 235 -40.56 -21.16 -5.14
CA ASP A 235 -39.64 -20.51 -6.06
C ASP A 235 -39.44 -19.02 -5.74
N ASN A 236 -39.60 -18.62 -4.49
CA ASN A 236 -39.29 -17.23 -4.07
C ASN A 236 -37.81 -16.92 -4.37
N ALA A 237 -37.58 -15.84 -5.15
CA ALA A 237 -36.24 -15.43 -5.58
C ALA A 237 -35.24 -15.23 -4.42
N VAL A 238 -35.72 -14.80 -3.23
CA VAL A 238 -34.87 -14.65 -2.04
C VAL A 238 -34.40 -16.02 -1.52
N TYR A 239 -35.24 -17.05 -1.56
CA TYR A 239 -34.83 -18.41 -1.19
C TYR A 239 -33.85 -19.01 -2.19
N VAL A 240 -34.10 -18.81 -3.48
CA VAL A 240 -33.19 -19.24 -4.56
C VAL A 240 -31.81 -18.57 -4.40
N LEU A 241 -31.79 -17.25 -4.20
CA LEU A 241 -30.54 -16.51 -3.93
C LEU A 241 -29.82 -17.01 -2.68
N SER A 242 -30.56 -17.25 -1.59
CA SER A 242 -29.96 -17.74 -0.33
C SER A 242 -29.26 -19.10 -0.51
N GLN A 243 -29.87 -20.01 -1.30
CA GLN A 243 -29.27 -21.29 -1.64
C GLN A 243 -28.05 -21.14 -2.56
N ALA A 244 -28.10 -20.20 -3.50
CA ALA A 244 -26.96 -19.87 -4.34
C ALA A 244 -25.79 -19.32 -3.51
N LEU A 245 -26.04 -18.40 -2.58
CA LEU A 245 -25.01 -17.86 -1.68
C LEU A 245 -24.44 -18.91 -0.73
N ALA A 246 -25.24 -19.87 -0.28
CA ALA A 246 -24.74 -21.00 0.52
C ALA A 246 -23.74 -21.85 -0.29
N LYS A 247 -24.03 -22.15 -1.58
CA LYS A 247 -23.09 -22.86 -2.46
C LYS A 247 -21.79 -22.06 -2.66
N ILE A 248 -21.88 -20.72 -2.78
CA ILE A 248 -20.72 -19.84 -2.88
C ILE A 248 -19.91 -19.85 -1.58
N ALA A 249 -20.57 -19.87 -0.42
CA ALA A 249 -19.90 -19.94 0.88
C ALA A 249 -19.11 -21.25 1.06
N ASP A 250 -19.61 -22.35 0.48
CA ASP A 250 -18.93 -23.65 0.47
C ASP A 250 -17.86 -23.77 -0.64
N TYR A 251 -17.84 -22.83 -1.59
CA TYR A 251 -16.86 -22.85 -2.67
C TYR A 251 -15.45 -22.62 -2.13
N ASN A 252 -14.58 -23.59 -2.32
CA ASN A 252 -13.21 -23.59 -1.87
C ASN A 252 -12.24 -23.62 -3.06
N PRO A 253 -11.81 -22.47 -3.58
CA PRO A 253 -10.84 -22.43 -4.69
C PRO A 253 -9.55 -23.17 -4.34
N PRO A 254 -8.88 -23.82 -5.31
CA PRO A 254 -7.60 -24.47 -5.06
C PRO A 254 -6.54 -23.46 -4.64
N ALA A 255 -5.64 -23.90 -3.76
CA ALA A 255 -4.51 -23.08 -3.36
C ALA A 255 -3.49 -22.95 -4.50
N GLN A 256 -2.87 -21.77 -4.60
CA GLN A 256 -1.79 -21.48 -5.55
C GLN A 256 -0.64 -20.80 -4.79
N ILE A 257 0.57 -21.30 -4.98
CA ILE A 257 1.77 -20.71 -4.37
C ILE A 257 2.42 -19.82 -5.41
N THR A 258 2.13 -18.51 -5.33
CA THR A 258 2.78 -17.51 -6.19
C THR A 258 4.27 -17.35 -5.80
N PRO A 259 5.13 -16.79 -6.67
CA PRO A 259 6.52 -16.49 -6.31
C PRO A 259 6.64 -15.64 -5.05
N THR A 260 5.82 -14.59 -4.92
CA THR A 260 5.77 -13.73 -3.72
C THR A 260 5.38 -14.53 -2.47
N ALA A 261 4.31 -15.34 -2.55
CA ALA A 261 3.87 -16.16 -1.42
C ALA A 261 4.95 -17.17 -0.99
N LYS A 262 5.65 -17.76 -1.96
CA LYS A 262 6.77 -18.65 -1.66
C LYS A 262 7.85 -17.96 -0.84
N THR A 263 8.36 -16.81 -1.32
CA THR A 263 9.41 -16.06 -0.61
C THR A 263 8.92 -15.59 0.75
N PHE A 264 7.65 -15.16 0.86
CA PHE A 264 7.03 -14.81 2.12
C PHE A 264 7.08 -15.98 3.12
N PHE A 265 6.59 -17.17 2.74
CA PHE A 265 6.57 -18.33 3.63
C PHE A 265 7.97 -18.84 3.98
N GLU A 266 8.93 -18.78 3.04
CA GLU A 266 10.33 -19.08 3.31
C GLU A 266 10.92 -18.16 4.38
N ALA A 267 10.60 -16.85 4.33
CA ALA A 267 11.12 -15.86 5.24
C ALA A 267 10.52 -15.96 6.65
N ILE A 268 9.23 -16.28 6.78
CA ILE A 268 8.57 -16.41 8.09
C ILE A 268 8.75 -17.80 8.73
N LEU A 269 9.24 -18.79 7.98
CA LEU A 269 9.44 -20.16 8.48
C LEU A 269 10.21 -20.23 9.81
N PRO A 270 11.33 -19.52 9.99
CA PRO A 270 12.08 -19.57 11.25
C PRO A 270 11.35 -18.96 12.46
N LEU A 271 10.29 -18.17 12.21
CA LEU A 271 9.49 -17.51 13.25
C LEU A 271 8.34 -18.37 13.76
N GLN A 272 8.12 -19.54 13.15
CA GLN A 272 7.00 -20.41 13.49
C GLN A 272 7.41 -21.44 14.54
N GLU A 273 6.42 -21.89 15.31
CA GLU A 273 6.56 -23.07 16.15
C GLU A 273 6.72 -24.35 15.31
N GLU A 274 7.12 -25.45 15.92
CA GLU A 274 7.45 -26.72 15.23
C GLU A 274 6.34 -27.21 14.29
N ASP A 275 5.08 -27.13 14.70
CA ASP A 275 3.93 -27.51 13.88
C ASP A 275 3.75 -26.57 12.67
N GLY A 276 3.94 -25.28 12.87
CA GLY A 276 3.92 -24.26 11.80
C GLY A 276 5.07 -24.45 10.82
N GLN A 277 6.29 -24.69 11.31
CA GLN A 277 7.45 -25.02 10.46
C GLN A 277 7.20 -26.26 9.63
N THR A 278 6.64 -27.30 10.23
CA THR A 278 6.29 -28.55 9.54
C THR A 278 5.26 -28.28 8.44
N THR A 279 4.21 -27.51 8.74
CA THR A 279 3.16 -27.16 7.77
C THR A 279 3.72 -26.35 6.60
N ILE A 280 4.55 -25.31 6.87
CA ILE A 280 5.17 -24.52 5.82
C ILE A 280 6.13 -25.37 4.97
N ASN A 281 6.90 -26.28 5.57
CA ASN A 281 7.76 -27.17 4.84
C ASN A 281 6.96 -28.10 3.90
N PHE A 282 5.81 -28.62 4.33
CA PHE A 282 4.92 -29.37 3.46
C PHE A 282 4.32 -28.50 2.35
N LEU A 283 3.96 -27.25 2.64
CA LEU A 283 3.47 -26.29 1.66
C LEU A 283 4.52 -26.05 0.56
N LEU A 284 5.77 -25.82 0.93
CA LEU A 284 6.83 -25.41 0.00
C LEU A 284 7.47 -26.57 -0.78
N SER A 285 7.58 -27.74 -0.17
CA SER A 285 8.37 -28.85 -0.72
C SER A 285 7.73 -30.23 -0.62
N GLY A 286 6.49 -30.33 -0.16
CA GLY A 286 5.77 -31.60 -0.04
C GLY A 286 5.31 -32.16 -1.38
N SER A 287 4.76 -33.40 -1.35
CA SER A 287 3.99 -33.92 -2.48
C SER A 287 2.77 -33.01 -2.74
N ALA A 288 2.18 -33.07 -3.94
CA ALA A 288 0.98 -32.30 -4.27
C ALA A 288 -0.14 -32.44 -3.23
N GLN A 289 -0.33 -33.65 -2.69
CA GLN A 289 -1.31 -33.92 -1.64
C GLN A 289 -0.92 -33.20 -0.32
N ASN A 290 0.37 -33.25 0.08
CA ASN A 290 0.85 -32.59 1.29
C ASN A 290 0.78 -31.06 1.14
N GLN A 291 1.12 -30.52 -0.03
CA GLN A 291 1.00 -29.11 -0.32
C GLN A 291 -0.45 -28.63 -0.19
N GLN A 292 -1.40 -29.37 -0.78
CA GLN A 292 -2.82 -29.05 -0.66
C GLN A 292 -3.31 -29.10 0.79
N SER A 293 -2.94 -30.15 1.54
CA SER A 293 -3.34 -30.28 2.95
C SER A 293 -2.75 -29.18 3.81
N ALA A 294 -1.49 -28.82 3.60
CA ALA A 294 -0.83 -27.71 4.30
C ALA A 294 -1.48 -26.36 3.98
N ALA A 295 -1.81 -26.13 2.71
CA ALA A 295 -2.51 -24.93 2.28
C ALA A 295 -3.90 -24.79 2.92
N GLU A 296 -4.66 -25.90 3.06
CA GLU A 296 -5.95 -25.90 3.75
C GLU A 296 -5.81 -25.55 5.24
N ILE A 297 -4.80 -26.11 5.92
CA ILE A 297 -4.52 -25.78 7.32
C ILE A 297 -4.16 -24.29 7.45
N MET A 298 -3.26 -23.80 6.61
CA MET A 298 -2.86 -22.39 6.66
C MET A 298 -3.99 -21.44 6.30
N ALA A 299 -4.87 -21.83 5.39
CA ALA A 299 -6.04 -21.03 4.99
C ALA A 299 -7.15 -20.93 6.07
N LEU A 300 -6.99 -21.57 7.23
CA LEU A 300 -7.83 -21.29 8.39
C LEU A 300 -7.59 -19.89 8.95
N ASP A 301 -6.37 -19.36 8.80
CA ASP A 301 -6.06 -17.97 9.06
C ASP A 301 -6.46 -17.12 7.84
N PRO A 302 -7.27 -16.03 8.02
CA PRO A 302 -7.73 -15.20 6.91
C PRO A 302 -6.61 -14.52 6.12
N PHE A 303 -5.52 -14.13 6.79
CA PHE A 303 -4.38 -13.51 6.14
C PHE A 303 -3.66 -14.51 5.24
N PHE A 304 -3.31 -15.71 5.76
CA PHE A 304 -2.68 -16.75 4.96
C PHE A 304 -3.60 -17.28 3.85
N ARG A 305 -4.91 -17.35 4.10
CA ARG A 305 -5.90 -17.64 3.06
C ARG A 305 -5.81 -16.65 1.91
N SER A 306 -5.68 -15.36 2.20
CA SER A 306 -5.56 -14.33 1.19
C SER A 306 -4.29 -14.48 0.34
N GLN A 307 -3.20 -14.99 0.90
CA GLN A 307 -1.94 -15.25 0.21
C GLN A 307 -1.97 -16.48 -0.70
N LEU A 308 -2.85 -17.44 -0.41
CA LEU A 308 -2.83 -18.76 -1.03
C LEU A 308 -4.03 -19.04 -1.95
N LYS A 309 -5.13 -18.30 -1.82
CA LYS A 309 -6.37 -18.62 -2.54
C LYS A 309 -7.03 -17.39 -3.16
N ASN A 310 -7.70 -17.60 -4.29
CA ASN A 310 -8.72 -16.67 -4.76
C ASN A 310 -9.81 -16.54 -3.71
N THR A 311 -10.41 -15.36 -3.56
CA THR A 311 -11.45 -15.13 -2.56
C THR A 311 -12.71 -14.57 -3.20
N VAL A 312 -13.87 -14.95 -2.68
CA VAL A 312 -15.20 -14.54 -3.13
C VAL A 312 -16.02 -14.15 -1.92
N ASN A 313 -16.47 -12.90 -1.87
CA ASN A 313 -17.29 -12.38 -0.77
C ASN A 313 -18.52 -11.64 -1.31
N PRO A 314 -19.74 -11.98 -0.88
CA PRO A 314 -20.92 -11.19 -1.18
C PRO A 314 -20.87 -9.87 -0.40
N THR A 315 -21.00 -8.73 -1.12
CA THR A 315 -20.88 -7.39 -0.54
C THR A 315 -22.17 -6.58 -0.64
N LEU A 316 -23.00 -6.83 -1.66
CA LEU A 316 -24.28 -6.19 -1.83
C LEU A 316 -25.38 -7.22 -1.97
N LEU A 317 -26.55 -6.95 -1.38
CA LEU A 317 -27.76 -7.74 -1.51
C LEU A 317 -28.91 -6.83 -1.92
N SER A 318 -29.73 -7.30 -2.86
CA SER A 318 -30.93 -6.59 -3.30
C SER A 318 -32.09 -7.57 -3.52
N ALA A 319 -33.27 -7.16 -3.09
CA ALA A 319 -34.50 -7.91 -3.30
C ALA A 319 -35.72 -6.92 -3.38
N SER A 320 -36.94 -7.35 -3.00
CA SER A 320 -38.09 -6.47 -2.95
C SER A 320 -37.91 -5.31 -1.94
N SER A 321 -38.34 -4.13 -2.33
CA SER A 321 -38.48 -2.97 -1.44
C SER A 321 -39.87 -2.86 -0.80
N ASP A 322 -40.80 -3.76 -1.15
CA ASP A 322 -42.17 -3.81 -0.64
C ASP A 322 -42.37 -5.02 0.28
N THR A 323 -42.95 -4.79 1.46
CA THR A 323 -43.23 -5.85 2.43
C THR A 323 -44.49 -6.64 2.13
N GLY A 324 -45.35 -6.13 1.21
CA GLY A 324 -46.61 -6.74 0.81
C GLY A 324 -46.51 -7.78 -0.31
N SER A 325 -45.35 -7.87 -0.99
CA SER A 325 -45.12 -8.78 -2.08
C SER A 325 -43.74 -9.43 -2.06
N THR A 326 -43.61 -10.62 -2.66
CA THR A 326 -42.31 -11.22 -2.96
C THR A 326 -41.77 -10.66 -4.27
N SER A 327 -40.42 -10.51 -4.38
CA SER A 327 -39.81 -10.12 -5.64
C SER A 327 -39.75 -11.30 -6.61
N GLY A 328 -39.90 -11.04 -7.90
CA GLY A 328 -39.57 -11.99 -8.96
C GLY A 328 -38.08 -12.10 -9.23
N GLU A 329 -37.28 -11.22 -8.65
CA GLU A 329 -35.82 -11.20 -8.76
C GLU A 329 -35.17 -10.82 -7.42
N ALA A 330 -34.07 -11.48 -7.10
CA ALA A 330 -33.17 -11.10 -6.01
C ALA A 330 -31.73 -11.23 -6.49
N SER A 331 -30.83 -10.35 -6.02
CA SER A 331 -29.46 -10.37 -6.50
C SER A 331 -28.44 -10.07 -5.40
N ALA A 332 -27.21 -10.53 -5.63
CA ALA A 332 -26.04 -10.20 -4.84
C ALA A 332 -24.89 -9.78 -5.76
N VAL A 333 -24.02 -8.91 -5.26
CA VAL A 333 -22.72 -8.65 -5.89
C VAL A 333 -21.65 -9.37 -5.09
N LEU A 334 -20.83 -10.14 -5.77
CA LEU A 334 -19.68 -10.84 -5.22
C LEU A 334 -18.42 -10.04 -5.53
N ASN A 335 -17.72 -9.58 -4.50
CA ASN A 335 -16.37 -9.07 -4.62
C ASN A 335 -15.41 -10.25 -4.71
N VAL A 336 -14.74 -10.37 -5.83
CA VAL A 336 -13.77 -11.42 -6.11
C VAL A 336 -12.38 -10.83 -6.12
N ARG A 337 -11.44 -11.51 -5.45
CA ARG A 337 -10.03 -11.16 -5.46
C ARG A 337 -9.22 -12.35 -5.98
N LEU A 338 -8.63 -12.19 -7.16
CA LEU A 338 -7.88 -13.22 -7.85
C LEU A 338 -6.38 -13.10 -7.56
N LEU A 339 -5.74 -14.24 -7.36
CA LEU A 339 -4.28 -14.32 -7.26
C LEU A 339 -3.62 -13.98 -8.61
N PRO A 340 -2.42 -13.38 -8.60
CA PRO A 340 -1.64 -13.19 -9.83
C PRO A 340 -1.46 -14.50 -10.60
N GLY A 341 -1.75 -14.45 -11.90
CA GLY A 341 -1.69 -15.62 -12.77
C GLY A 341 -2.99 -16.43 -12.89
N THR A 342 -4.04 -16.07 -12.12
CA THR A 342 -5.37 -16.67 -12.32
C THR A 342 -6.02 -16.08 -13.58
N ASP A 343 -6.52 -16.94 -14.47
CA ASP A 343 -7.34 -16.53 -15.61
C ASP A 343 -8.76 -16.16 -15.13
N PRO A 344 -9.22 -14.91 -15.32
CA PRO A 344 -10.53 -14.48 -14.84
C PRO A 344 -11.71 -15.18 -15.53
N ASP A 345 -11.56 -15.54 -16.79
CA ASP A 345 -12.63 -16.20 -17.55
C ASP A 345 -12.74 -17.66 -17.10
N GLU A 346 -11.63 -18.35 -16.91
CA GLU A 346 -11.63 -19.68 -16.33
C GLU A 346 -12.20 -19.69 -14.91
N PHE A 347 -11.81 -18.71 -14.09
CA PHE A 347 -12.35 -18.56 -12.74
C PHE A 347 -13.88 -18.34 -12.76
N PHE A 348 -14.35 -17.46 -13.62
CA PHE A 348 -15.79 -17.16 -13.79
C PHE A 348 -16.57 -18.41 -14.21
N GLU A 349 -16.09 -19.16 -15.20
CA GLU A 349 -16.75 -20.40 -15.65
C GLU A 349 -16.74 -21.47 -14.54
N ASN A 350 -15.67 -21.57 -13.74
CA ASN A 350 -15.65 -22.48 -12.59
C ASN A 350 -16.69 -22.10 -11.54
N LEU A 351 -16.87 -20.80 -11.26
CA LEU A 351 -17.91 -20.33 -10.36
C LEU A 351 -19.31 -20.58 -10.91
N LYS A 352 -19.54 -20.33 -12.20
CA LYS A 352 -20.80 -20.55 -12.88
C LYS A 352 -21.19 -22.05 -12.90
N ASN A 353 -20.22 -22.95 -12.96
CA ASN A 353 -20.46 -24.38 -12.94
C ASN A 353 -21.11 -24.87 -11.62
N LEU A 354 -21.08 -24.07 -10.54
CA LEU A 354 -21.82 -24.39 -9.30
C LEU A 354 -23.36 -24.37 -9.50
N PHE A 355 -23.82 -23.74 -10.59
CA PHE A 355 -25.24 -23.46 -10.87
C PHE A 355 -25.78 -24.13 -12.14
N THR A 356 -25.04 -25.03 -12.78
CA THR A 356 -25.44 -25.69 -14.04
C THR A 356 -26.75 -26.46 -13.97
N GLU A 357 -27.18 -26.87 -12.78
CA GLU A 357 -28.45 -27.57 -12.54
C GLU A 357 -29.58 -26.64 -12.06
N ASN A 358 -29.35 -25.31 -12.08
CA ASN A 358 -30.32 -24.33 -11.59
C ASN A 358 -30.52 -23.19 -12.61
N ASP A 359 -31.51 -23.33 -13.47
CA ASP A 359 -31.87 -22.36 -14.51
C ASP A 359 -32.38 -21.02 -13.92
N ASP A 360 -32.75 -21.00 -12.63
CA ASP A 360 -33.21 -19.82 -11.93
C ASP A 360 -32.08 -18.93 -11.39
N VAL A 361 -30.81 -19.26 -11.64
CA VAL A 361 -29.64 -18.49 -11.21
C VAL A 361 -28.79 -18.10 -12.41
N SER A 362 -28.50 -16.82 -12.56
CA SER A 362 -27.55 -16.31 -13.57
C SER A 362 -26.40 -15.56 -12.92
N LEU A 363 -25.22 -15.61 -13.57
CA LEU A 363 -24.03 -14.86 -13.19
C LEU A 363 -23.64 -13.92 -14.32
N GLU A 364 -23.26 -12.70 -13.97
CA GLU A 364 -22.77 -11.66 -14.88
C GLU A 364 -21.55 -10.98 -14.29
N ILE A 365 -20.51 -10.77 -15.10
CA ILE A 365 -19.34 -10.00 -14.70
C ILE A 365 -19.70 -8.52 -14.83
N LEU A 366 -19.68 -7.77 -13.72
CA LEU A 366 -19.88 -6.33 -13.68
C LEU A 366 -18.59 -5.57 -13.95
N GLU A 367 -17.48 -6.05 -13.38
CA GLU A 367 -16.17 -5.46 -13.54
C GLU A 367 -15.13 -6.55 -13.75
N ARG A 368 -14.28 -6.37 -14.76
CA ARG A 368 -13.18 -7.29 -15.10
C ARG A 368 -11.85 -6.69 -14.71
N PRO A 369 -10.89 -7.52 -14.24
CA PRO A 369 -9.53 -7.08 -14.09
C PRO A 369 -8.95 -6.65 -15.45
N GLN A 370 -8.13 -5.62 -15.42
CA GLN A 370 -7.40 -5.20 -16.62
C GLN A 370 -6.25 -6.15 -16.93
N LEU A 371 -6.23 -6.70 -18.15
CA LEU A 371 -5.15 -7.55 -18.64
C LEU A 371 -4.08 -6.74 -19.39
N PRO A 372 -2.81 -7.17 -19.47
CA PRO A 372 -2.24 -8.35 -18.79
C PRO A 372 -2.05 -8.09 -17.29
N PHE A 373 -1.99 -9.17 -16.52
CA PHE A 373 -1.65 -9.05 -15.09
C PHE A 373 -0.18 -8.74 -14.91
N PRO A 374 0.17 -7.86 -13.96
CA PRO A 374 1.55 -7.60 -13.62
C PRO A 374 2.19 -8.87 -13.01
N ALA A 375 3.44 -9.12 -13.36
CA ALA A 375 4.21 -10.14 -12.67
C ALA A 375 4.40 -9.73 -11.20
N PRO A 376 4.19 -10.65 -10.24
CA PRO A 376 4.50 -10.37 -8.84
C PRO A 376 6.01 -10.23 -8.66
N MET A 377 6.43 -9.31 -7.77
CA MET A 377 7.81 -9.19 -7.34
C MET A 377 8.14 -10.31 -6.35
N ASP A 378 9.31 -10.90 -6.48
CA ASP A 378 9.76 -12.02 -5.62
C ASP A 378 10.77 -11.60 -4.54
N GLY A 379 11.12 -10.31 -4.49
CA GLY A 379 12.07 -9.78 -3.51
C GLY A 379 13.54 -10.08 -3.80
N THR A 380 13.92 -10.37 -5.06
CA THR A 380 15.31 -10.68 -5.45
C THR A 380 16.04 -9.52 -6.12
N ASP A 381 15.37 -8.39 -6.35
CA ASP A 381 15.95 -7.23 -7.03
C ASP A 381 16.70 -6.26 -6.11
N GLU A 382 17.40 -5.29 -6.73
CA GLU A 382 18.24 -4.33 -6.00
C GLU A 382 17.46 -3.34 -5.11
N LEU A 383 16.20 -3.03 -5.45
CA LEU A 383 15.37 -2.16 -4.60
C LEU A 383 14.96 -2.89 -3.32
N PHE A 384 14.56 -4.16 -3.43
CA PHE A 384 14.24 -4.97 -2.25
C PHE A 384 15.46 -5.18 -1.35
N ALA A 385 16.66 -5.35 -1.95
CA ALA A 385 17.90 -5.42 -1.17
C ALA A 385 18.13 -4.14 -0.35
N SER A 386 17.85 -2.95 -0.93
CA SER A 386 17.94 -1.67 -0.20
C SER A 386 16.87 -1.53 0.89
N ILE A 387 15.65 -2.05 0.67
CA ILE A 387 14.61 -2.10 1.70
C ILE A 387 15.09 -2.97 2.88
N LYS A 388 15.62 -4.15 2.59
CA LYS A 388 16.14 -5.06 3.60
C LYS A 388 17.32 -4.47 4.37
N ASN A 389 18.31 -3.88 3.69
CA ASN A 389 19.46 -3.22 4.32
C ASN A 389 19.00 -2.09 5.25
N THR A 390 18.00 -1.31 4.82
CA THR A 390 17.44 -0.23 5.65
C THR A 390 16.73 -0.79 6.88
N ALA A 391 15.94 -1.84 6.71
CA ALA A 391 15.24 -2.50 7.81
C ALA A 391 16.23 -3.02 8.88
N GLU A 392 17.26 -3.74 8.46
CA GLU A 392 18.29 -4.27 9.36
C GLU A 392 18.98 -3.18 10.20
N LYS A 393 19.15 -1.97 9.61
CA LYS A 393 19.80 -0.84 10.28
C LYS A 393 18.87 -0.08 11.23
N LEU A 394 17.63 0.17 10.78
CA LEU A 394 16.67 0.96 11.55
C LEU A 394 15.95 0.16 12.62
N ILE A 395 15.79 -1.14 12.39
CA ILE A 395 15.02 -2.06 13.22
C ILE A 395 15.86 -3.34 13.38
N PRO A 396 16.89 -3.31 14.22
CA PRO A 396 17.77 -4.47 14.40
C PRO A 396 17.01 -5.73 14.79
N GLY A 397 17.20 -6.81 14.04
CA GLY A 397 16.49 -8.08 14.23
C GLY A 397 15.16 -8.19 13.47
N ALA A 398 14.75 -7.16 12.74
CA ALA A 398 13.57 -7.25 11.88
C ALA A 398 13.79 -8.22 10.71
N ILE A 399 12.73 -8.89 10.32
CA ILE A 399 12.69 -9.73 9.12
C ILE A 399 11.94 -9.00 8.01
N THR A 400 12.60 -8.83 6.86
CA THR A 400 11.96 -8.20 5.69
C THR A 400 11.41 -9.27 4.77
N VAL A 401 10.12 -9.15 4.43
CA VAL A 401 9.42 -10.08 3.56
C VAL A 401 8.72 -9.36 2.42
N PRO A 402 8.78 -9.88 1.17
CA PRO A 402 7.87 -9.45 0.14
C PRO A 402 6.50 -10.07 0.40
N GLY A 403 5.43 -9.30 0.26
CA GLY A 403 4.11 -9.81 0.53
C GLY A 403 3.07 -9.38 -0.50
N MET A 404 1.92 -10.03 -0.46
CA MET A 404 0.82 -9.71 -1.35
C MET A 404 -0.29 -9.02 -0.55
N THR A 405 -0.67 -7.82 -0.99
CA THR A 405 -1.82 -7.10 -0.43
C THR A 405 -3.10 -7.55 -1.16
N PRO A 406 -4.18 -7.83 -0.44
CA PRO A 406 -5.45 -8.22 -1.06
C PRO A 406 -6.16 -7.06 -1.77
N ALA A 407 -5.76 -5.81 -1.50
CA ALA A 407 -6.25 -4.61 -2.16
C ALA A 407 -5.62 -4.43 -3.55
N SER A 408 -6.20 -3.57 -4.38
CA SER A 408 -5.65 -3.08 -5.66
C SER A 408 -5.31 -1.60 -5.50
N GLY A 409 -4.41 -1.08 -6.36
CA GLY A 409 -4.00 0.32 -6.34
C GLY A 409 -3.01 0.67 -7.44
N ASP A 410 -2.41 1.85 -7.35
CA ASP A 410 -1.47 2.36 -8.37
C ASP A 410 -0.23 1.47 -8.58
N ASN A 411 0.16 0.66 -7.60
CA ASN A 411 1.25 -0.32 -7.73
C ASN A 411 1.04 -1.31 -8.88
N GLU A 412 -0.21 -1.71 -9.11
CA GLU A 412 -0.58 -2.60 -10.20
C GLU A 412 -0.31 -1.97 -11.57
N PHE A 413 -0.66 -0.69 -11.75
CA PHE A 413 -0.39 0.03 -13.00
C PHE A 413 1.10 0.14 -13.29
N LEU A 414 1.91 0.46 -12.27
CA LEU A 414 3.36 0.54 -12.42
C LEU A 414 3.97 -0.80 -12.83
N ARG A 415 3.56 -1.89 -12.19
CA ARG A 415 4.03 -3.25 -12.53
C ARG A 415 3.62 -3.68 -13.94
N LYS A 416 2.41 -3.31 -14.41
CA LYS A 416 1.98 -3.52 -15.81
C LYS A 416 2.88 -2.84 -16.82
N LEU A 417 3.46 -1.69 -16.46
CA LEU A 417 4.43 -0.95 -17.28
C LEU A 417 5.87 -1.45 -17.08
N GLY A 418 6.08 -2.55 -16.35
CA GLY A 418 7.39 -3.17 -16.13
C GLY A 418 8.26 -2.46 -15.10
N VAL A 419 7.66 -1.65 -14.21
CA VAL A 419 8.35 -0.98 -13.13
C VAL A 419 8.45 -1.91 -11.91
N ILE A 420 9.64 -2.07 -11.36
CA ILE A 420 9.85 -2.78 -10.09
C ILE A 420 9.30 -1.89 -8.97
N THR A 421 8.20 -2.33 -8.35
CA THR A 421 7.43 -1.50 -7.42
C THR A 421 7.20 -2.22 -6.11
N TYR A 422 7.50 -1.52 -5.00
CA TYR A 422 7.17 -1.96 -3.65
C TYR A 422 6.35 -0.91 -2.91
N GLY A 423 5.34 -1.38 -2.16
CA GLY A 423 4.63 -0.57 -1.20
C GLY A 423 5.29 -0.66 0.16
N LEU A 424 5.47 0.49 0.82
CA LEU A 424 6.08 0.61 2.15
C LEU A 424 5.16 1.45 3.03
N GLY A 425 4.59 0.85 4.05
CA GLY A 425 3.72 1.52 5.02
C GLY A 425 4.43 2.08 6.24
N PRO A 426 3.72 2.89 7.04
CA PRO A 426 4.14 3.21 8.39
C PRO A 426 4.17 1.96 9.28
N ASP A 427 4.64 2.10 10.52
CA ASP A 427 4.43 1.08 11.55
C ASP A 427 2.93 0.77 11.61
N MET A 428 2.56 -0.44 11.23
CA MET A 428 1.18 -0.90 11.31
C MET A 428 1.10 -2.04 12.31
N ASP A 429 0.39 -1.81 13.40
CA ASP A 429 -0.27 -2.91 14.06
C ASP A 429 -1.46 -3.29 13.16
N PRO A 430 -1.50 -4.49 12.55
CA PRO A 430 -2.64 -4.88 11.73
C PRO A 430 -3.94 -4.96 12.53
N LEU A 431 -3.86 -4.88 13.86
CA LEU A 431 -4.97 -4.80 14.80
C LEU A 431 -5.20 -3.36 15.30
N ALA A 432 -4.26 -2.43 15.11
CA ALA A 432 -4.48 -1.01 15.40
C ALA A 432 -5.29 -0.40 14.27
N GLU A 433 -6.56 -0.18 14.53
CA GLU A 433 -7.44 0.54 13.62
C GLU A 433 -6.97 2.00 13.54
N ASN A 434 -6.26 2.37 12.47
CA ASN A 434 -5.98 3.76 12.10
C ASN A 434 -7.18 4.45 11.44
N ASN A 435 -8.29 3.73 11.37
CA ASN A 435 -9.55 4.15 10.79
C ASN A 435 -9.47 4.56 9.31
N THR A 436 -8.56 4.00 8.52
CA THR A 436 -8.52 4.24 7.07
C THR A 436 -9.90 4.00 6.45
N HIS A 437 -10.40 4.95 5.64
CA HIS A 437 -11.75 4.97 5.06
C HIS A 437 -12.91 4.99 6.07
N LYS A 438 -12.63 5.28 7.34
CA LYS A 438 -13.64 5.37 8.43
C LYS A 438 -13.57 6.74 9.10
N PRO A 439 -14.61 7.12 9.90
CA PRO A 439 -14.54 8.31 10.74
C PRO A 439 -13.35 8.29 11.69
N ASP A 440 -12.81 9.48 11.93
CA ASP A 440 -11.65 9.69 12.81
C ASP A 440 -10.37 8.97 12.36
N GLU A 441 -10.16 8.88 11.03
CA GLU A 441 -8.88 8.46 10.44
C GLU A 441 -7.73 9.28 11.02
N PHE A 442 -6.62 8.61 11.35
CA PHE A 442 -5.47 9.28 11.97
C PHE A 442 -4.16 8.56 11.67
N ILE A 443 -3.07 9.31 11.79
CA ILE A 443 -1.71 8.77 11.90
C ILE A 443 -1.07 9.28 13.19
N SER A 444 -0.30 8.43 13.88
CA SER A 444 0.51 8.93 14.99
C SER A 444 1.71 9.75 14.48
N GLU A 445 2.17 10.73 15.27
CA GLU A 445 3.39 11.48 14.93
C GLU A 445 4.60 10.55 14.85
N THR A 446 4.62 9.48 15.66
CA THR A 446 5.68 8.47 15.67
C THR A 446 5.68 7.68 14.36
N ASP A 447 4.52 7.26 13.88
CA ASP A 447 4.40 6.49 12.62
C ASP A 447 4.76 7.33 11.41
N LEU A 448 4.33 8.60 11.37
CA LEU A 448 4.74 9.55 10.33
C LEU A 448 6.27 9.73 10.32
N TYR A 449 6.89 9.83 11.49
CA TYR A 449 8.34 9.95 11.64
C TYR A 449 9.06 8.68 11.19
N ASN A 450 8.62 7.51 11.65
CA ASN A 450 9.22 6.23 11.28
C ASN A 450 9.09 5.96 9.79
N GLN A 451 7.93 6.27 9.19
CA GLN A 451 7.70 6.17 7.75
C GLN A 451 8.68 7.04 6.96
N LEU A 452 8.78 8.33 7.31
CA LEU A 452 9.71 9.26 6.65
C LEU A 452 11.16 8.76 6.74
N LYS A 453 11.57 8.31 7.92
CA LYS A 453 12.90 7.81 8.20
C LYS A 453 13.22 6.53 7.42
N PHE A 454 12.27 5.61 7.35
CA PHE A 454 12.42 4.37 6.60
C PHE A 454 12.55 4.64 5.11
N ILE A 455 11.64 5.45 4.55
CA ILE A 455 11.68 5.84 3.13
C ILE A 455 12.99 6.56 2.80
N ALA A 456 13.40 7.52 3.62
CA ALA A 456 14.67 8.22 3.42
C ALA A 456 15.87 7.25 3.43
N GLY A 457 15.87 6.27 4.34
CA GLY A 457 16.88 5.21 4.39
C GLY A 457 16.96 4.43 3.10
N VAL A 458 15.83 3.97 2.58
CA VAL A 458 15.78 3.24 1.30
C VAL A 458 16.25 4.11 0.13
N VAL A 459 15.81 5.38 0.09
CA VAL A 459 16.23 6.33 -0.96
C VAL A 459 17.74 6.55 -0.93
N PHE A 460 18.33 6.70 0.24
CA PHE A 460 19.79 6.87 0.38
C PHE A 460 20.56 5.62 -0.04
N ASP A 461 20.18 4.46 0.47
CA ASP A 461 20.83 3.19 0.10
C ASP A 461 20.74 2.97 -1.41
N PHE A 462 19.54 3.12 -1.98
CA PHE A 462 19.28 2.80 -3.38
C PHE A 462 19.75 3.86 -4.39
N ALA A 463 19.54 5.14 -4.10
CA ALA A 463 19.82 6.19 -5.05
C ALA A 463 21.21 6.82 -4.90
N TYR A 464 21.80 6.77 -3.70
CA TYR A 464 23.14 7.32 -3.44
C TYR A 464 24.19 6.23 -3.27
N GLY A 465 23.81 4.97 -3.05
CA GLY A 465 24.73 3.87 -2.70
C GLY A 465 25.43 4.10 -1.38
N LYS A 466 24.78 4.77 -0.46
CA LYS A 466 25.30 5.18 0.84
C LYS A 466 24.34 4.84 1.96
N GLU A 467 24.91 4.56 3.10
CA GLU A 467 24.13 4.42 4.32
C GLU A 467 23.69 5.79 4.83
N LEU A 468 22.44 5.88 5.27
CA LEU A 468 22.01 6.96 6.13
C LEU A 468 22.83 6.91 7.43
N LEU A 469 23.38 8.05 7.87
CA LEU A 469 24.21 8.12 9.07
C LEU A 469 23.47 7.52 10.28
N PRO A 470 24.22 6.90 11.23
CA PRO A 470 23.63 6.19 12.35
C PRO A 470 22.73 7.10 13.18
N LEU A 471 21.57 6.56 13.48
CA LEU A 471 20.50 7.24 14.21
C LEU A 471 20.78 7.16 15.70
N SER A 472 21.15 8.26 16.30
CA SER A 472 21.56 8.33 17.70
C SER A 472 20.43 8.42 18.71
N GLN A 473 19.20 7.95 18.40
CA GLN A 473 18.14 7.90 19.41
C GLN A 473 17.40 6.56 19.42
N PRO A 474 17.23 5.95 20.63
CA PRO A 474 16.37 4.78 20.76
C PRO A 474 14.91 5.15 20.49
N ARG A 475 14.15 4.22 19.94
CA ARG A 475 12.68 4.34 19.86
C ARG A 475 12.13 4.78 21.22
N PRO A 476 11.22 5.78 21.28
CA PRO A 476 10.48 5.98 22.51
C PRO A 476 9.74 4.67 22.83
N GLU A 477 9.92 4.16 24.04
CA GLU A 477 9.16 2.99 24.51
C GLU A 477 7.66 3.31 24.37
N THR A 478 6.99 2.64 23.44
CA THR A 478 5.54 2.69 23.36
C THR A 478 4.98 2.12 24.66
N ALA A 479 4.04 2.82 25.28
CA ALA A 479 3.33 2.31 26.46
C ALA A 479 2.79 0.89 26.15
N PRO A 480 2.84 -0.06 27.11
CA PRO A 480 2.42 -1.43 26.87
C PRO A 480 0.96 -1.47 26.39
N GLN A 481 0.78 -1.81 25.13
CA GLN A 481 -0.53 -2.07 24.57
C GLN A 481 -1.05 -3.39 25.16
N ALA A 482 -2.31 -3.40 25.51
CA ALA A 482 -2.97 -4.59 26.03
C ALA A 482 -2.92 -5.71 24.98
N SER A 483 -2.22 -6.80 25.31
CA SER A 483 -2.12 -7.98 24.48
C SER A 483 -3.51 -8.57 24.22
N ALA A 484 -4.01 -8.43 22.99
CA ALA A 484 -5.03 -9.35 22.49
C ALA A 484 -4.27 -10.58 21.97
N ALA A 485 -4.46 -11.71 22.65
CA ALA A 485 -3.91 -12.99 22.23
C ALA A 485 -4.61 -13.44 20.94
N LEU A 486 -3.83 -13.72 19.92
CA LEU A 486 -4.20 -14.57 18.79
C LEU A 486 -3.86 -16.02 19.12
#